data_6357ab7a3a3b1378c6ce677439802332
#
_entry.id   6357ab7a3a3b1378c6ce677439802332
#
_cell.length_a   1.000
_cell.length_b   1.000
_cell.length_c   1.000
_cell.angle_alpha   90.00
_cell.angle_beta   90.00
_cell.angle_gamma   90.00
#
_symmetry.space_group_name_H-M   'P 1'
#
loop_
_entity.id
_entity.type
_entity.pdbx_description
1 polymer ?
#
loop_
_entity_poly.entity_id
_entity_poly.type
_entity_poly.pdbx_seq_one_letter_code
_entity_poly.pdbx_strand_id
1 'polypeptide(L)'
;MNHVETNEIGWAKDKILTKEIVRALSETEERDLIYTISVQPHGAYPEESETADIKVLSGIEDPALRGQLEYYATQIHEVDEFLRTLTDVLTTWEEPTVLVLYGDHMPSLEISKDMLDLSAGGLFETEYVIWSNCGVGGADRNVKAYQLSSRVLELLDINVGTLTKFHQLNPWRGAYETELRTLQYDMLYGDRVVYHGEQPFEETDMRFGTRDITVNTAYVRNDMLMVRGKNFTPYSVIYVDGNAKETTFLSEYAVTCAADDIEKGDRVTVRQVAEDGTELSEAIADPYGD
;
A
#
# COMPACT_ATOMS: atom_id res chain seq x y z
N MET A 1 -0.68 -9.41 -20.31
CA MET A 1 -1.40 -8.97 -19.09
C MET A 1 -1.45 -10.17 -18.18
N ASN A 2 -0.87 -10.05 -16.98
CA ASN A 2 -1.09 -11.08 -15.98
C ASN A 2 -2.56 -10.97 -15.54
N HIS A 3 -3.36 -11.97 -15.86
CA HIS A 3 -4.73 -12.05 -15.34
C HIS A 3 -4.63 -12.28 -13.82
N VAL A 4 -4.85 -11.21 -13.06
CA VAL A 4 -5.06 -11.31 -11.62
C VAL A 4 -6.47 -11.83 -11.43
N GLU A 5 -6.63 -12.90 -10.65
CA GLU A 5 -7.95 -13.39 -10.26
C GLU A 5 -8.63 -12.36 -9.37
N THR A 6 -9.87 -12.03 -9.69
CA THR A 6 -10.69 -11.07 -8.93
C THR A 6 -11.86 -11.77 -8.26
N ASN A 7 -12.39 -11.12 -7.23
CA ASN A 7 -13.68 -11.49 -6.66
C ASN A 7 -14.85 -10.99 -7.56
N GLU A 8 -16.08 -11.27 -7.18
CA GLU A 8 -17.30 -10.93 -7.93
C GLU A 8 -17.45 -9.44 -8.23
N ILE A 9 -16.96 -8.56 -7.34
CA ILE A 9 -17.02 -7.10 -7.48
C ILE A 9 -15.76 -6.50 -8.09
N GLY A 10 -14.82 -7.32 -8.55
CA GLY A 10 -13.65 -6.89 -9.32
C GLY A 10 -12.40 -6.62 -8.52
N TRP A 11 -12.38 -6.82 -7.20
CA TRP A 11 -11.17 -6.70 -6.39
C TRP A 11 -10.24 -7.90 -6.59
N ALA A 12 -8.94 -7.63 -6.64
CA ALA A 12 -7.94 -8.69 -6.70
C ALA A 12 -8.02 -9.60 -5.47
N LYS A 13 -7.94 -10.92 -5.67
CA LYS A 13 -7.90 -11.87 -4.55
C LYS A 13 -6.53 -11.85 -3.88
N ASP A 14 -6.52 -11.76 -2.54
CA ASP A 14 -5.32 -11.56 -1.72
C ASP A 14 -4.33 -12.73 -1.77
N LYS A 15 -4.74 -13.90 -2.19
CA LYS A 15 -3.84 -15.05 -2.37
C LYS A 15 -2.61 -14.77 -3.26
N ILE A 16 -2.68 -13.75 -4.14
CA ILE A 16 -1.54 -13.30 -4.96
C ILE A 16 -0.44 -12.68 -4.09
N LEU A 17 -0.80 -12.06 -2.96
CA LEU A 17 0.11 -11.30 -2.11
C LEU A 17 1.21 -12.18 -1.51
N THR A 18 0.94 -13.45 -1.19
CA THR A 18 1.98 -14.37 -0.68
C THR A 18 3.18 -14.41 -1.64
N LYS A 19 2.92 -14.59 -2.93
CA LYS A 19 3.98 -14.64 -3.94
C LYS A 19 4.75 -13.33 -4.06
N GLU A 20 4.03 -12.21 -4.03
CA GLU A 20 4.64 -10.89 -4.18
C GLU A 20 5.43 -10.49 -2.93
N ILE A 21 4.97 -10.83 -1.74
CA ILE A 21 5.71 -10.64 -0.48
C ILE A 21 6.99 -11.47 -0.49
N VAL A 22 6.91 -12.76 -0.83
CA VAL A 22 8.08 -13.65 -0.92
C VAL A 22 9.07 -13.15 -1.97
N ARG A 23 8.58 -12.65 -3.10
CA ARG A 23 9.44 -12.04 -4.13
C ARG A 23 10.17 -10.82 -3.58
N ALA A 24 9.47 -9.92 -2.89
CA ALA A 24 10.09 -8.72 -2.29
C ALA A 24 11.15 -9.09 -1.26
N LEU A 25 10.86 -10.03 -0.36
CA LEU A 25 11.81 -10.55 0.63
C LEU A 25 13.06 -11.22 0.00
N SER A 26 12.94 -11.71 -1.24
CA SER A 26 14.03 -12.39 -1.94
C SER A 26 14.87 -11.43 -2.80
N GLU A 27 14.48 -10.17 -2.96
CA GLU A 27 15.17 -9.19 -3.82
C GLU A 27 16.38 -8.55 -3.14
N THR A 28 16.46 -8.58 -1.82
CA THR A 28 17.58 -7.99 -1.06
C THR A 28 18.18 -9.00 -0.09
N GLU A 29 19.41 -8.77 0.33
CA GLU A 29 20.08 -9.48 1.44
C GLU A 29 20.03 -8.65 2.73
N GLU A 30 19.40 -7.48 2.68
CA GLU A 30 19.30 -6.53 3.78
C GLU A 30 17.93 -6.68 4.48
N ARG A 31 17.70 -5.89 5.52
CA ARG A 31 16.43 -5.90 6.25
C ARG A 31 15.37 -5.17 5.47
N ASP A 32 14.22 -5.80 5.32
CA ASP A 32 13.08 -5.26 4.59
C ASP A 32 11.99 -4.74 5.52
N LEU A 33 11.31 -3.67 5.09
CA LEU A 33 10.02 -3.26 5.60
C LEU A 33 9.00 -3.32 4.45
N ILE A 34 8.10 -4.28 4.51
CA ILE A 34 7.05 -4.46 3.50
C ILE A 34 5.73 -3.98 4.07
N TYR A 35 5.13 -2.98 3.41
CA TYR A 35 3.78 -2.53 3.71
C TYR A 35 2.82 -3.02 2.64
N THR A 36 1.89 -3.88 3.03
CA THR A 36 0.94 -4.53 2.12
C THR A 36 -0.48 -4.06 2.43
N ILE A 37 -1.22 -3.67 1.40
CA ILE A 37 -2.65 -3.30 1.51
C ILE A 37 -3.47 -4.42 0.85
N SER A 38 -4.30 -5.09 1.64
CA SER A 38 -5.30 -6.03 1.20
C SER A 38 -6.55 -5.27 0.74
N VAL A 39 -7.15 -5.67 -0.38
CA VAL A 39 -8.35 -5.01 -0.92
C VAL A 39 -9.52 -5.97 -1.13
N GLN A 40 -9.29 -7.27 -1.07
CA GLN A 40 -10.30 -8.27 -1.40
C GLN A 40 -11.59 -8.12 -0.57
N PRO A 41 -11.55 -7.91 0.76
CA PRO A 41 -12.77 -7.77 1.57
C PRO A 41 -13.36 -6.37 1.57
N HIS A 42 -12.85 -5.44 0.73
CA HIS A 42 -13.38 -4.08 0.65
C HIS A 42 -14.77 -4.05 -0.03
N GLY A 43 -15.69 -3.19 0.47
CA GLY A 43 -17.03 -2.97 -0.11
C GLY A 43 -17.00 -2.29 -1.50
N ALA A 44 -18.12 -2.11 -2.20
CA ALA A 44 -19.50 -2.36 -1.79
C ALA A 44 -19.82 -3.88 -1.81
N TYR A 45 -20.66 -4.30 -0.87
CA TYR A 45 -21.04 -5.71 -0.74
C TYR A 45 -22.35 -5.98 -1.48
N PRO A 46 -22.45 -7.00 -2.35
CA PRO A 46 -23.68 -7.33 -3.05
C PRO A 46 -24.73 -7.90 -2.06
N GLU A 47 -25.97 -7.54 -2.28
CA GLU A 47 -27.11 -8.07 -1.52
C GLU A 47 -27.40 -9.53 -1.86
N GLU A 48 -27.05 -9.94 -3.07
CA GLU A 48 -27.12 -11.32 -3.55
C GLU A 48 -25.79 -11.67 -4.20
N SER A 49 -25.23 -12.81 -3.87
CA SER A 49 -23.96 -13.30 -4.42
C SER A 49 -24.04 -14.81 -4.72
N GLU A 50 -23.58 -15.17 -5.90
CA GLU A 50 -23.42 -16.57 -6.30
C GLU A 50 -22.15 -17.21 -5.71
N THR A 51 -21.21 -16.39 -5.21
CA THR A 51 -19.91 -16.83 -4.70
C THR A 51 -19.83 -16.86 -3.17
N ALA A 52 -20.90 -16.43 -2.47
CA ALA A 52 -20.92 -16.45 -1.01
C ALA A 52 -21.17 -17.86 -0.46
N ASP A 53 -20.11 -18.54 -0.04
CA ASP A 53 -20.16 -19.90 0.52
C ASP A 53 -20.56 -19.93 2.00
N ILE A 54 -20.26 -18.88 2.75
CA ILE A 54 -20.65 -18.74 4.16
C ILE A 54 -22.06 -18.19 4.26
N LYS A 55 -22.87 -18.85 5.11
CA LYS A 55 -24.30 -18.51 5.24
C LYS A 55 -24.67 -18.06 6.65
N VAL A 56 -25.43 -16.97 6.74
CA VAL A 56 -26.03 -16.50 7.99
C VAL A 56 -27.28 -17.33 8.28
N LEU A 57 -27.25 -18.09 9.36
CA LEU A 57 -28.33 -19.04 9.69
C LEU A 57 -29.48 -18.39 10.45
N SER A 58 -29.25 -17.33 11.23
CA SER A 58 -30.24 -16.66 12.05
C SER A 58 -29.76 -15.28 12.53
N GLY A 59 -30.67 -14.47 13.07
CA GLY A 59 -30.33 -13.21 13.74
C GLY A 59 -30.38 -11.98 12.83
N ILE A 60 -30.43 -12.13 11.51
CA ILE A 60 -30.57 -11.04 10.53
C ILE A 60 -31.85 -11.27 9.74
N GLU A 61 -32.84 -10.40 9.93
CA GLU A 61 -34.14 -10.52 9.26
C GLU A 61 -34.13 -9.85 7.88
N ASP A 62 -33.38 -8.76 7.72
CA ASP A 62 -33.21 -8.06 6.44
C ASP A 62 -32.43 -8.92 5.43
N PRO A 63 -33.04 -9.31 4.30
CA PRO A 63 -32.38 -10.15 3.30
C PRO A 63 -31.18 -9.47 2.63
N ALA A 64 -31.22 -8.14 2.41
CA ALA A 64 -30.15 -7.39 1.79
C ALA A 64 -28.91 -7.38 2.69
N LEU A 65 -29.06 -7.00 3.95
CA LEU A 65 -28.00 -7.03 4.94
C LEU A 65 -27.45 -8.46 5.14
N ARG A 66 -28.32 -9.47 5.12
CA ARG A 66 -27.92 -10.88 5.21
C ARG A 66 -27.01 -11.24 4.05
N GLY A 67 -27.37 -10.93 2.81
CA GLY A 67 -26.55 -11.21 1.63
C GLY A 67 -25.21 -10.50 1.68
N GLN A 68 -25.17 -9.24 2.06
CA GLN A 68 -23.95 -8.47 2.25
C GLN A 68 -23.02 -9.08 3.30
N LEU A 69 -23.57 -9.55 4.43
CA LEU A 69 -22.80 -10.21 5.49
C LEU A 69 -22.26 -11.56 5.05
N GLU A 70 -23.05 -12.36 4.31
CA GLU A 70 -22.62 -13.66 3.76
C GLU A 70 -21.46 -13.47 2.79
N TYR A 71 -21.56 -12.48 1.90
CA TYR A 71 -20.49 -12.13 0.99
C TYR A 71 -19.23 -11.68 1.73
N TYR A 72 -19.36 -10.71 2.64
CA TYR A 72 -18.24 -10.21 3.43
C TYR A 72 -17.55 -11.33 4.23
N ALA A 73 -18.32 -12.17 4.92
CA ALA A 73 -17.77 -13.31 5.68
C ALA A 73 -17.01 -14.29 4.80
N THR A 74 -17.49 -14.52 3.57
CA THR A 74 -16.80 -15.37 2.59
C THR A 74 -15.47 -14.72 2.16
N GLN A 75 -15.44 -13.41 1.91
CA GLN A 75 -14.19 -12.71 1.57
C GLN A 75 -13.19 -12.74 2.72
N ILE A 76 -13.63 -12.56 3.97
CA ILE A 76 -12.76 -12.66 5.16
C ILE A 76 -12.22 -14.09 5.32
N HIS A 77 -13.02 -15.10 5.05
CA HIS A 77 -12.56 -16.50 5.08
C HIS A 77 -11.45 -16.76 4.04
N GLU A 78 -11.58 -16.23 2.83
CA GLU A 78 -10.53 -16.32 1.81
C GLU A 78 -9.24 -15.56 2.21
N VAL A 79 -9.39 -14.42 2.91
CA VAL A 79 -8.25 -13.69 3.49
C VAL A 79 -7.56 -14.52 4.58
N ASP A 80 -8.33 -15.20 5.44
CA ASP A 80 -7.77 -16.10 6.46
C ASP A 80 -6.97 -17.26 5.82
N GLU A 81 -7.45 -17.83 4.73
CA GLU A 81 -6.71 -18.84 3.96
C GLU A 81 -5.41 -18.29 3.35
N PHE A 82 -5.45 -17.06 2.84
CA PHE A 82 -4.24 -16.36 2.38
C PHE A 82 -3.25 -16.18 3.53
N LEU A 83 -3.70 -15.68 4.69
CA LEU A 83 -2.85 -15.46 5.86
C LEU A 83 -2.25 -16.75 6.39
N ARG A 84 -3.02 -17.85 6.42
CA ARG A 84 -2.51 -19.19 6.74
C ARG A 84 -1.39 -19.59 5.79
N THR A 85 -1.59 -19.42 4.49
CA THR A 85 -0.58 -19.75 3.48
C THR A 85 0.68 -18.90 3.64
N LEU A 86 0.52 -17.59 3.90
CA LEU A 86 1.63 -16.68 4.13
C LEU A 86 2.42 -17.07 5.39
N THR A 87 1.73 -17.32 6.51
CA THR A 87 2.39 -17.71 7.77
C THR A 87 3.07 -19.08 7.68
N ASP A 88 2.51 -20.04 6.93
CA ASP A 88 3.15 -21.33 6.66
C ASP A 88 4.50 -21.12 5.92
N VAL A 89 4.54 -20.25 4.92
CA VAL A 89 5.78 -19.90 4.21
C VAL A 89 6.76 -19.18 5.14
N LEU A 90 6.31 -18.16 5.85
CA LEU A 90 7.16 -17.36 6.75
C LEU A 90 7.68 -18.16 7.95
N THR A 91 6.97 -19.22 8.38
CA THR A 91 7.43 -20.11 9.45
C THR A 91 8.73 -20.83 9.07
N THR A 92 8.93 -21.11 7.79
CA THR A 92 10.12 -21.77 7.27
C THR A 92 11.14 -20.80 6.66
N TRP A 93 10.85 -19.49 6.70
CA TRP A 93 11.76 -18.45 6.22
C TRP A 93 12.96 -18.33 7.15
N GLU A 94 14.17 -18.32 6.58
CA GLU A 94 15.41 -18.33 7.38
C GLU A 94 15.62 -17.04 8.15
N GLU A 95 15.09 -15.93 7.65
CA GLU A 95 15.25 -14.60 8.24
C GLU A 95 14.23 -14.36 9.36
N PRO A 96 14.63 -13.76 10.52
CA PRO A 96 13.71 -13.37 11.55
C PRO A 96 12.65 -12.39 11.01
N THR A 97 11.40 -12.82 11.03
CA THR A 97 10.28 -12.09 10.44
C THR A 97 9.20 -11.80 11.48
N VAL A 98 8.70 -10.58 11.48
CA VAL A 98 7.51 -10.16 12.23
C VAL A 98 6.43 -9.71 11.27
N LEU A 99 5.25 -10.31 11.36
CA LEU A 99 4.06 -9.96 10.60
C LEU A 99 3.09 -9.22 11.50
N VAL A 100 2.68 -8.02 11.11
CA VAL A 100 1.68 -7.22 11.81
C VAL A 100 0.45 -7.10 10.93
N LEU A 101 -0.66 -7.61 11.41
CA LEU A 101 -1.96 -7.58 10.74
C LEU A 101 -2.87 -6.65 11.51
N TYR A 102 -3.61 -5.80 10.83
CA TYR A 102 -4.61 -4.95 11.45
C TYR A 102 -5.69 -4.53 10.46
N GLY A 103 -6.91 -4.35 10.94
CA GLY A 103 -7.96 -3.70 10.19
C GLY A 103 -7.77 -2.18 10.25
N ASP A 104 -7.86 -1.50 9.13
CA ASP A 104 -7.77 -0.04 9.06
C ASP A 104 -9.10 0.64 9.44
N HIS A 105 -10.24 -0.02 9.14
CA HIS A 105 -11.59 0.40 9.52
C HIS A 105 -12.57 -0.77 9.49
N MET A 106 -13.75 -0.57 10.03
CA MET A 106 -14.87 -1.52 9.94
C MET A 106 -15.42 -1.58 8.51
N PRO A 107 -16.01 -2.73 8.10
CA PRO A 107 -16.67 -2.86 6.80
C PRO A 107 -17.83 -1.87 6.67
N SER A 108 -18.07 -1.38 5.46
CA SER A 108 -19.19 -0.46 5.14
C SER A 108 -20.54 -1.21 5.01
N LEU A 109 -20.90 -1.93 6.07
CA LEU A 109 -22.22 -2.56 6.22
C LEU A 109 -23.16 -1.59 6.94
N GLU A 110 -24.45 -1.62 6.65
CA GLU A 110 -25.45 -0.81 7.33
C GLU A 110 -25.76 -1.35 8.75
N ILE A 111 -24.72 -1.44 9.57
CA ILE A 111 -24.80 -1.94 10.95
C ILE A 111 -24.95 -0.74 11.89
N SER A 112 -26.09 -0.64 12.57
CA SER A 112 -26.29 0.35 13.61
C SER A 112 -25.64 -0.06 14.92
N LYS A 113 -25.39 0.92 15.82
CA LYS A 113 -24.83 0.65 17.15
C LYS A 113 -25.67 -0.35 17.96
N ASP A 114 -26.98 -0.36 17.75
CA ASP A 114 -27.90 -1.24 18.47
C ASP A 114 -27.77 -2.71 18.03
N MET A 115 -27.15 -2.96 16.88
CA MET A 115 -26.87 -4.29 16.34
C MET A 115 -25.51 -4.85 16.82
N LEU A 116 -24.67 -4.02 17.45
CA LEU A 116 -23.37 -4.41 17.93
C LEU A 116 -23.40 -4.82 19.39
N ASP A 117 -22.70 -5.89 19.71
CA ASP A 117 -22.30 -6.17 21.09
C ASP A 117 -21.12 -5.26 21.45
N LEU A 118 -21.40 -4.16 22.16
CA LEU A 118 -20.39 -3.17 22.56
C LEU A 118 -19.36 -3.73 23.55
N SER A 119 -19.55 -4.95 24.07
CA SER A 119 -18.53 -5.64 24.85
C SER A 119 -17.39 -6.19 23.98
N ALA A 120 -17.65 -6.35 22.68
CA ALA A 120 -16.67 -6.81 21.69
C ALA A 120 -15.92 -5.67 20.97
N GLY A 121 -16.27 -4.42 21.24
CA GLY A 121 -15.66 -3.24 20.62
C GLY A 121 -16.68 -2.24 20.06
N GLY A 122 -16.22 -1.10 19.56
CA GLY A 122 -17.00 -0.02 18.98
C GLY A 122 -16.85 0.08 17.46
N LEU A 123 -17.66 0.94 16.83
CA LEU A 123 -17.62 1.19 15.37
C LEU A 123 -16.27 1.71 14.84
N PHE A 124 -15.39 2.17 15.74
CA PHE A 124 -14.09 2.74 15.39
C PHE A 124 -12.93 1.91 15.98
N GLU A 125 -13.20 0.67 16.35
CA GLU A 125 -12.23 -0.26 16.90
C GLU A 125 -12.08 -1.43 15.93
N THR A 126 -10.83 -1.83 15.70
CA THR A 126 -10.45 -2.97 14.87
C THR A 126 -9.46 -3.84 15.61
N GLU A 127 -9.33 -5.08 15.20
CA GLU A 127 -8.37 -6.02 15.76
C GLU A 127 -6.99 -5.84 15.12
N TYR A 128 -5.93 -6.18 15.89
CA TYR A 128 -4.61 -6.38 15.35
C TYR A 128 -3.97 -7.65 15.89
N VAL A 129 -3.09 -8.24 15.09
CA VAL A 129 -2.33 -9.45 15.45
C VAL A 129 -0.85 -9.20 15.14
N ILE A 130 0.03 -9.57 16.06
CA ILE A 130 1.47 -9.60 15.84
C ILE A 130 1.92 -11.06 15.87
N TRP A 131 2.41 -11.54 14.76
CA TRP A 131 2.94 -12.89 14.58
C TRP A 131 4.45 -12.83 14.26
N SER A 132 5.22 -13.83 14.65
CA SER A 132 6.64 -13.93 14.28
C SER A 132 7.09 -15.38 14.13
N ASN A 133 8.12 -15.60 13.30
CA ASN A 133 8.85 -16.87 13.22
C ASN A 133 10.04 -16.94 14.19
N CYS A 134 10.34 -15.87 14.91
CA CYS A 134 11.52 -15.74 15.77
C CYS A 134 11.19 -15.59 17.27
N GLY A 135 9.97 -15.94 17.66
CA GLY A 135 9.55 -15.96 19.06
C GLY A 135 9.26 -14.57 19.68
N VAL A 136 9.11 -13.55 18.84
CA VAL A 136 8.61 -12.23 19.31
C VAL A 136 7.15 -12.38 19.66
N GLY A 137 6.78 -11.99 20.85
CA GLY A 137 5.41 -12.04 21.35
C GLY A 137 5.27 -11.20 22.62
N GLY A 138 4.05 -11.02 23.11
CA GLY A 138 3.79 -10.24 24.31
C GLY A 138 2.34 -10.39 24.76
N ALA A 139 2.02 -9.78 25.91
CA ALA A 139 0.65 -9.73 26.37
C ALA A 139 -0.23 -8.87 25.46
N ASP A 140 -1.49 -9.26 25.32
CA ASP A 140 -2.51 -8.47 24.64
C ASP A 140 -2.61 -7.07 25.23
N ARG A 141 -2.71 -6.08 24.38
CA ARG A 141 -2.79 -4.68 24.79
C ARG A 141 -3.65 -3.91 23.81
N ASN A 142 -4.64 -3.19 24.31
CA ASN A 142 -5.33 -2.19 23.50
C ASN A 142 -4.41 -1.01 23.26
N VAL A 143 -4.30 -0.59 21.99
CA VAL A 143 -3.48 0.56 21.57
C VAL A 143 -4.30 1.46 20.64
N LYS A 144 -3.95 2.71 20.57
CA LYS A 144 -4.45 3.58 19.49
C LYS A 144 -3.68 3.28 18.20
N ALA A 145 -4.32 3.45 17.05
CA ALA A 145 -3.68 3.16 15.75
C ALA A 145 -2.28 3.79 15.62
N TYR A 146 -2.12 5.04 16.05
CA TYR A 146 -0.83 5.75 16.04
C TYR A 146 0.22 5.22 17.04
N GLN A 147 -0.13 4.28 17.91
CA GLN A 147 0.79 3.62 18.85
C GLN A 147 1.23 2.23 18.35
N LEU A 148 0.57 1.67 17.34
CA LEU A 148 0.80 0.27 16.93
C LEU A 148 2.25 0.02 16.52
N SER A 149 2.84 0.88 15.68
CA SER A 149 4.24 0.75 15.26
C SER A 149 5.20 0.80 16.46
N SER A 150 4.94 1.69 17.40
CA SER A 150 5.75 1.80 18.62
C SER A 150 5.60 0.57 19.53
N ARG A 151 4.40 -0.04 19.56
CA ARG A 151 4.17 -1.32 20.27
C ARG A 151 4.96 -2.47 19.63
N VAL A 152 5.00 -2.55 18.32
CA VAL A 152 5.81 -3.55 17.61
C VAL A 152 7.29 -3.37 17.93
N LEU A 153 7.79 -2.13 17.86
CA LEU A 153 9.18 -1.81 18.20
C LEU A 153 9.53 -2.11 19.66
N GLU A 154 8.58 -1.89 20.59
CA GLU A 154 8.73 -2.29 22.00
C GLU A 154 8.94 -3.80 22.16
N LEU A 155 8.17 -4.62 21.45
CA LEU A 155 8.31 -6.08 21.45
C LEU A 155 9.63 -6.56 20.86
N LEU A 156 10.22 -5.78 19.97
CA LEU A 156 11.52 -6.03 19.34
C LEU A 156 12.71 -5.45 20.16
N ASP A 157 12.45 -4.88 21.33
CA ASP A 157 13.44 -4.14 22.13
C ASP A 157 14.11 -2.98 21.35
N ILE A 158 13.37 -2.37 20.43
CA ILE A 158 13.79 -1.20 19.68
C ILE A 158 13.17 0.04 20.31
N ASN A 159 14.01 0.87 20.93
CA ASN A 159 13.60 2.07 21.66
C ASN A 159 14.32 3.32 21.17
N VAL A 160 14.46 3.47 19.88
CA VAL A 160 15.08 4.63 19.21
C VAL A 160 14.03 5.51 18.54
N GLY A 161 14.35 6.77 18.33
CA GLY A 161 13.45 7.77 17.77
C GLY A 161 12.57 8.47 18.80
N THR A 162 12.26 9.72 18.53
CA THR A 162 11.57 10.62 19.47
C THR A 162 10.15 10.18 19.77
N LEU A 163 9.34 9.92 18.74
CA LEU A 163 7.95 9.48 18.91
C LEU A 163 7.88 8.07 19.48
N THR A 164 8.74 7.15 19.04
CA THR A 164 8.79 5.80 19.57
C THR A 164 9.02 5.82 21.09
N LYS A 165 10.04 6.54 21.55
CA LYS A 165 10.32 6.70 22.99
C LYS A 165 9.17 7.36 23.73
N PHE A 166 8.55 8.39 23.15
CA PHE A 166 7.41 9.05 23.76
C PHE A 166 6.27 8.07 24.02
N HIS A 167 5.89 7.28 23.01
CA HIS A 167 4.83 6.29 23.11
C HIS A 167 5.16 5.18 24.12
N GLN A 168 6.37 4.65 24.11
CA GLN A 168 6.79 3.56 24.99
C GLN A 168 6.89 4.00 26.46
N LEU A 169 7.34 5.23 26.74
CA LEU A 169 7.56 5.72 28.10
C LEU A 169 6.31 6.33 28.73
N ASN A 170 5.33 6.76 27.93
CA ASN A 170 4.19 7.56 28.41
C ASN A 170 2.79 7.03 28.03
N PRO A 171 2.56 5.72 27.83
CA PRO A 171 1.33 5.23 27.20
C PRO A 171 0.04 5.51 27.98
N TRP A 172 0.15 5.86 29.27
CA TRP A 172 -1.00 5.98 30.20
C TRP A 172 -1.03 7.30 30.98
N ARG A 173 -0.26 8.31 30.59
CA ARG A 173 -0.27 9.61 31.29
C ARG A 173 -1.54 10.38 30.99
N GLY A 174 -2.10 11.06 32.00
CA GLY A 174 -3.32 11.86 31.84
C GLY A 174 -3.21 13.02 30.82
N ALA A 175 -2.00 13.53 30.58
CA ALA A 175 -1.72 14.58 29.59
C ALA A 175 -1.20 14.05 28.24
N TYR A 176 -1.21 12.75 28.05
CA TYR A 176 -0.59 12.07 26.90
C TYR A 176 -0.93 12.69 25.55
N GLU A 177 -2.22 12.87 25.24
CA GLU A 177 -2.63 13.41 23.92
C GLU A 177 -2.19 14.86 23.73
N THR A 178 -2.23 15.67 24.79
CA THR A 178 -1.76 17.07 24.73
C THR A 178 -0.26 17.12 24.53
N GLU A 179 0.49 16.31 25.27
CA GLU A 179 1.95 16.22 25.15
C GLU A 179 2.35 15.70 23.76
N LEU A 180 1.66 14.68 23.23
CA LEU A 180 1.88 14.17 21.88
C LEU A 180 1.67 15.25 20.81
N ARG A 181 0.56 16.00 20.87
CA ARG A 181 0.26 17.08 19.93
C ARG A 181 1.31 18.20 20.00
N THR A 182 1.74 18.54 21.23
CA THR A 182 2.79 19.56 21.43
C THR A 182 4.10 19.09 20.82
N LEU A 183 4.50 17.84 21.07
CA LEU A 183 5.71 17.24 20.50
C LEU A 183 5.66 17.21 18.95
N GLN A 184 4.54 16.75 18.39
CA GLN A 184 4.35 16.73 16.93
C GLN A 184 4.40 18.13 16.32
N TYR A 185 3.78 19.12 16.97
CA TYR A 185 3.85 20.51 16.52
C TYR A 185 5.30 21.03 16.52
N ASP A 186 6.04 20.79 17.62
CA ASP A 186 7.45 21.22 17.72
C ASP A 186 8.32 20.58 16.63
N MET A 187 8.11 19.29 16.34
CA MET A 187 8.87 18.56 15.31
C MET A 187 8.59 19.04 13.89
N LEU A 188 7.33 19.39 13.56
CA LEU A 188 6.89 19.68 12.19
C LEU A 188 6.87 21.17 11.86
N TYR A 189 6.46 22.00 12.79
CA TYR A 189 6.13 23.42 12.55
C TYR A 189 6.77 24.39 13.55
N GLY A 190 7.23 23.88 14.72
CA GLY A 190 7.81 24.69 15.79
C GLY A 190 9.30 24.92 15.63
N ASP A 191 9.92 25.34 16.72
CA ASP A 191 11.35 25.66 16.77
C ASP A 191 12.26 24.41 16.86
N ARG A 192 11.67 23.21 16.79
CA ARG A 192 12.37 21.92 16.92
C ARG A 192 13.18 21.80 18.19
N VAL A 193 12.61 22.25 19.30
CA VAL A 193 13.27 22.25 20.62
C VAL A 193 13.74 20.86 21.00
N VAL A 194 12.94 19.82 20.67
CA VAL A 194 13.28 18.41 20.90
C VAL A 194 14.54 17.95 20.15
N TYR A 195 14.92 18.68 19.10
CA TYR A 195 16.11 18.45 18.28
C TYR A 195 17.15 19.57 18.41
N HIS A 196 17.07 20.39 19.48
CA HIS A 196 17.94 21.51 19.72
C HIS A 196 17.96 22.57 18.59
N GLY A 197 16.84 22.72 17.87
CA GLY A 197 16.69 23.62 16.74
C GLY A 197 17.23 23.10 15.39
N GLU A 198 17.72 21.86 15.38
CA GLU A 198 18.30 21.25 14.16
C GLU A 198 17.24 20.45 13.38
N GLN A 199 17.51 20.18 12.11
CA GLN A 199 16.81 19.18 11.30
C GLN A 199 17.64 17.88 11.32
N PRO A 200 17.26 16.87 12.13
CA PRO A 200 18.09 15.68 12.32
C PRO A 200 18.00 14.67 11.19
N PHE A 201 17.09 14.90 10.24
CA PHE A 201 16.85 13.98 9.13
C PHE A 201 17.02 14.71 7.80
N GLU A 202 17.65 14.06 6.84
CA GLU A 202 17.64 14.52 5.46
C GLU A 202 16.21 14.49 4.91
N GLU A 203 15.90 15.41 4.00
CA GLU A 203 14.64 15.36 3.28
C GLU A 203 14.63 14.10 2.42
N THR A 204 13.60 13.27 2.62
CA THR A 204 13.41 12.07 1.82
C THR A 204 12.50 12.38 0.63
N ASP A 205 12.91 11.99 -0.57
CA ASP A 205 12.05 12.03 -1.75
C ASP A 205 11.03 10.88 -1.66
N MET A 206 9.96 11.11 -0.92
CA MET A 206 8.89 10.13 -0.77
C MET A 206 7.94 10.19 -1.95
N ARG A 207 8.35 9.62 -3.09
CA ARG A 207 7.46 9.41 -4.23
C ARG A 207 6.68 8.14 -4.04
N PHE A 208 5.37 8.26 -3.93
CA PHE A 208 4.49 7.12 -3.78
C PHE A 208 4.24 6.46 -5.13
N GLY A 209 4.57 5.18 -5.23
CA GLY A 209 4.04 4.27 -6.26
C GLY A 209 4.75 4.20 -7.60
N THR A 210 5.84 4.96 -7.87
CA THR A 210 6.57 4.84 -9.14
C THR A 210 8.09 4.77 -8.94
N ARG A 211 8.72 3.88 -9.70
CA ARG A 211 10.18 3.93 -9.91
C ARG A 211 10.49 5.00 -10.94
N ASP A 212 11.65 5.64 -10.84
CA ASP A 212 12.10 6.57 -11.87
C ASP A 212 12.15 5.86 -13.22
N ILE A 213 11.55 6.50 -14.21
CA ILE A 213 11.62 6.01 -15.59
C ILE A 213 13.00 6.30 -16.18
N THR A 214 13.46 5.44 -17.05
CA THR A 214 14.68 5.68 -17.84
C THR A 214 14.39 5.48 -19.31
N VAL A 215 15.04 6.27 -20.18
CA VAL A 215 14.99 6.10 -21.62
C VAL A 215 16.37 5.66 -22.11
N ASN A 216 16.41 4.57 -22.86
CA ASN A 216 17.66 4.04 -23.41
C ASN A 216 17.80 4.39 -24.89
N THR A 217 16.70 4.34 -25.66
CA THR A 217 16.71 4.64 -27.10
C THR A 217 15.35 5.15 -27.57
N ALA A 218 15.37 6.03 -28.57
CA ALA A 218 14.20 6.43 -29.32
C ALA A 218 14.49 6.30 -30.83
N TYR A 219 13.58 5.69 -31.59
CA TYR A 219 13.73 5.53 -33.04
C TYR A 219 12.37 5.47 -33.75
N VAL A 220 12.32 5.92 -35.00
CA VAL A 220 11.11 5.83 -35.81
C VAL A 220 11.14 4.54 -36.64
N ARG A 221 10.04 3.82 -36.67
CA ARG A 221 9.81 2.64 -37.46
C ARG A 221 8.33 2.54 -37.87
N ASN A 222 8.05 2.37 -39.15
CA ASN A 222 6.68 2.26 -39.69
C ASN A 222 5.78 3.41 -39.21
N ASP A 223 6.23 4.64 -39.39
CA ASP A 223 5.53 5.89 -39.02
C ASP A 223 5.16 5.99 -37.52
N MET A 224 5.85 5.23 -36.66
CA MET A 224 5.71 5.26 -35.23
C MET A 224 7.04 5.58 -34.58
N LEU A 225 7.05 6.51 -33.60
CA LEU A 225 8.16 6.71 -32.68
C LEU A 225 8.11 5.64 -31.61
N MET A 226 9.14 4.82 -31.54
CA MET A 226 9.33 3.81 -30.51
C MET A 226 10.32 4.33 -29.47
N VAL A 227 9.93 4.39 -28.22
CA VAL A 227 10.82 4.73 -27.12
C VAL A 227 10.98 3.50 -26.23
N ARG A 228 12.24 3.12 -26.01
CA ARG A 228 12.60 2.00 -25.13
C ARG A 228 13.35 2.48 -23.89
N GLY A 229 13.03 1.85 -22.77
CA GLY A 229 13.60 2.20 -21.46
C GLY A 229 13.20 1.21 -20.40
N LYS A 230 12.97 1.71 -19.18
CA LYS A 230 12.51 0.91 -18.04
C LYS A 230 11.50 1.71 -17.22
N ASN A 231 10.69 0.96 -16.47
CA ASN A 231 9.71 1.45 -15.51
C ASN A 231 8.59 2.29 -16.13
N PHE A 232 8.31 2.15 -17.45
CA PHE A 232 7.15 2.79 -18.05
C PHE A 232 5.86 2.20 -17.48
N THR A 233 4.83 3.05 -17.40
CA THR A 233 3.49 2.68 -16.96
C THR A 233 2.46 3.14 -18.00
N PRO A 234 1.19 2.75 -17.90
CA PRO A 234 0.11 3.31 -18.75
C PRO A 234 -0.02 4.83 -18.71
N TYR A 235 0.57 5.47 -17.68
CA TYR A 235 0.60 6.93 -17.50
C TYR A 235 1.91 7.59 -17.98
N SER A 236 2.78 6.85 -18.68
CA SER A 236 3.96 7.41 -19.32
C SER A 236 3.56 8.08 -20.62
N VAL A 237 3.92 9.35 -20.78
CA VAL A 237 3.57 10.18 -21.93
C VAL A 237 4.84 10.62 -22.65
N ILE A 238 4.90 10.41 -23.97
CA ILE A 238 5.97 10.92 -24.82
C ILE A 238 5.75 12.40 -25.09
N TYR A 239 6.82 13.19 -25.00
CA TYR A 239 6.87 14.59 -25.37
C TYR A 239 7.94 14.78 -26.45
N VAL A 240 7.61 15.54 -27.50
CA VAL A 240 8.54 15.96 -28.55
C VAL A 240 8.62 17.49 -28.53
N ASP A 241 9.79 18.02 -28.32
CA ASP A 241 10.04 19.47 -28.16
C ASP A 241 9.10 20.12 -27.12
N GLY A 242 8.79 19.38 -26.05
CA GLY A 242 7.92 19.83 -24.97
C GLY A 242 6.42 19.68 -25.24
N ASN A 243 6.02 19.16 -26.40
CA ASN A 243 4.63 18.93 -26.75
C ASN A 243 4.25 17.45 -26.49
N ALA A 244 3.19 17.25 -25.68
CA ALA A 244 2.68 15.90 -25.40
C ALA A 244 2.14 15.22 -26.65
N LYS A 245 2.46 13.93 -26.82
CA LYS A 245 1.96 13.06 -27.88
C LYS A 245 0.97 12.05 -27.33
N GLU A 246 -0.02 11.70 -28.13
CA GLU A 246 -0.91 10.57 -27.81
C GLU A 246 -0.06 9.29 -27.73
N THR A 247 0.17 8.82 -26.51
CA THR A 247 1.12 7.75 -26.23
C THR A 247 0.43 6.43 -25.98
N THR A 248 0.88 5.38 -26.64
CA THR A 248 0.44 4.01 -26.40
C THR A 248 1.47 3.28 -25.53
N PHE A 249 1.04 2.78 -24.39
CA PHE A 249 1.85 1.91 -23.54
C PHE A 249 1.89 0.51 -24.12
N LEU A 250 3.07 -0.02 -24.37
CA LEU A 250 3.28 -1.39 -24.89
C LEU A 250 3.72 -2.35 -23.78
N SER A 251 4.61 -1.91 -22.91
CA SER A 251 5.11 -2.65 -21.77
C SER A 251 5.90 -1.71 -20.85
N GLU A 252 6.33 -2.19 -19.68
CA GLU A 252 7.26 -1.46 -18.80
C GLU A 252 8.61 -1.08 -19.45
N TYR A 253 8.90 -1.63 -20.65
CA TYR A 253 10.13 -1.39 -21.42
C TYR A 253 9.91 -0.60 -22.69
N ALA A 254 8.66 -0.29 -23.09
CA ALA A 254 8.38 0.37 -24.35
C ALA A 254 7.07 1.16 -24.35
N VAL A 255 7.14 2.38 -24.89
CA VAL A 255 6.01 3.22 -25.26
C VAL A 255 6.15 3.69 -26.70
N THR A 256 5.05 4.08 -27.35
CA THR A 256 5.04 4.53 -28.75
C THR A 256 4.01 5.62 -29.00
N CYS A 257 4.27 6.46 -30.02
CA CYS A 257 3.31 7.42 -30.56
C CYS A 257 3.45 7.53 -32.07
N ALA A 258 2.50 8.18 -32.76
CA ALA A 258 2.64 8.53 -34.15
C ALA A 258 3.85 9.45 -34.41
N ALA A 259 4.52 9.28 -35.56
CA ALA A 259 5.74 10.02 -35.90
C ALA A 259 5.54 11.04 -37.02
N ASP A 260 4.31 11.43 -37.33
CA ASP A 260 3.94 12.23 -38.51
C ASP A 260 4.63 13.61 -38.57
N ASP A 261 5.06 14.13 -37.44
CA ASP A 261 5.65 15.46 -37.27
C ASP A 261 6.96 15.42 -36.45
N ILE A 262 7.67 14.31 -36.49
CA ILE A 262 8.92 14.12 -35.73
C ILE A 262 10.10 14.11 -36.70
N GLU A 263 11.04 15.06 -36.48
CA GLU A 263 12.22 15.23 -37.31
C GLU A 263 13.49 14.74 -36.59
N LYS A 264 14.51 14.43 -37.36
CA LYS A 264 15.82 14.09 -36.81
C LYS A 264 16.41 15.28 -36.03
N GLY A 265 16.71 15.11 -34.75
CA GLY A 265 17.24 16.15 -33.88
C GLY A 265 16.23 16.71 -32.90
N ASP A 266 14.94 16.32 -33.00
CA ASP A 266 13.94 16.72 -32.03
C ASP A 266 14.25 16.12 -30.64
N ARG A 267 13.93 16.91 -29.63
CA ARG A 267 14.11 16.47 -28.24
C ARG A 267 12.95 15.58 -27.80
N VAL A 268 13.23 14.29 -27.63
CA VAL A 268 12.25 13.33 -27.13
C VAL A 268 12.45 13.15 -25.64
N THR A 269 11.38 13.32 -24.87
CA THR A 269 11.33 12.99 -23.43
C THR A 269 10.12 12.12 -23.14
N VAL A 270 10.19 11.35 -22.05
CA VAL A 270 9.04 10.64 -21.51
C VAL A 270 8.80 11.13 -20.11
N ARG A 271 7.56 11.50 -19.80
CA ARG A 271 7.15 11.91 -18.47
C ARG A 271 6.17 10.89 -17.90
N GLN A 272 6.38 10.58 -16.64
CA GLN A 272 5.38 9.87 -15.85
C GLN A 272 4.40 10.88 -15.30
N VAL A 273 3.13 10.73 -15.65
CA VAL A 273 2.09 11.71 -15.32
C VAL A 273 1.05 11.01 -14.43
N ALA A 274 0.58 11.68 -13.38
CA ALA A 274 -0.55 11.22 -12.58
C ALA A 274 -1.88 11.48 -13.30
N GLU A 275 -2.98 10.90 -12.83
CA GLU A 275 -4.31 11.05 -13.43
C GLU A 275 -4.78 12.52 -13.48
N ASP A 276 -4.36 13.35 -12.53
CA ASP A 276 -4.67 14.78 -12.46
C ASP A 276 -3.74 15.65 -13.33
N GLY A 277 -2.80 15.04 -14.08
CA GLY A 277 -1.83 15.71 -14.92
C GLY A 277 -0.54 16.13 -14.20
N THR A 278 -0.37 15.82 -12.91
CA THR A 278 0.86 16.09 -12.16
C THR A 278 2.03 15.28 -12.72
N GLU A 279 3.14 15.92 -13.05
CA GLU A 279 4.37 15.26 -13.49
C GLU A 279 5.09 14.66 -12.27
N LEU A 280 5.33 13.36 -12.32
CA LEU A 280 6.00 12.60 -11.25
C LEU A 280 7.49 12.40 -11.52
N SER A 281 7.87 12.16 -12.77
CA SER A 281 9.25 12.04 -13.20
C SER A 281 9.40 12.28 -14.70
N GLU A 282 10.60 12.67 -15.16
CA GLU A 282 10.95 12.86 -16.57
C GLU A 282 12.25 12.13 -16.88
N ALA A 283 12.29 11.44 -18.03
CA ALA A 283 13.50 10.88 -18.60
C ALA A 283 13.71 11.41 -20.02
N ILE A 284 14.94 11.77 -20.34
CA ILE A 284 15.32 12.31 -21.64
C ILE A 284 15.92 11.19 -22.47
N ALA A 285 15.42 11.03 -23.71
CA ALA A 285 16.13 10.28 -24.72
C ALA A 285 17.34 11.07 -25.23
N ASP A 286 18.44 10.40 -25.53
CA ASP A 286 19.46 11.00 -26.38
C ASP A 286 18.82 11.48 -27.68
N PRO A 287 19.33 12.57 -28.30
CA PRO A 287 18.70 13.14 -29.49
C PRO A 287 18.35 12.06 -30.50
N TYR A 288 17.09 12.06 -30.92
CA TYR A 288 16.61 11.13 -31.94
C TYR A 288 17.47 11.23 -33.20
N GLY A 289 18.17 10.15 -33.54
CA GLY A 289 18.85 10.00 -34.85
C GLY A 289 20.38 10.02 -34.86
N ASP A 290 21.08 9.84 -33.77
CA ASP A 290 22.52 9.50 -33.77
C ASP A 290 22.78 7.99 -33.78
#